data_d29e560224f0fcca854a0a30dff4cf78
#
_entry.id   d29e560224f0fcca854a0a30dff4cf78
#
_cell.length_a   1.000
_cell.length_b   1.000
_cell.length_c   1.000
_cell.angle_alpha   90.00
_cell.angle_beta   90.00
_cell.angle_gamma   90.00
#
_symmetry.space_group_name_H-M   'P 1'
#
loop_
_entity.id
_entity.type
_entity.pdbx_description
1 polymer ?
#
loop_
_entity_poly.entity_id
_entity_poly.type
_entity_poly.pdbx_seq_one_letter_code
_entity_poly.pdbx_strand_id
1 'polypeptide(L)'
;KKYLARSMLFWLVEFLRRLYQQVEIRFIIHHTIARIVPEEDFFGTMESGGTFCYTAYEKALGLIESEYPPDSWNVYVWHFSDGEDYDPEKSAEELGKLLAKGVNMVGYGEIKPEEEYPAGSRQSRDLWNIFKNSFPLKEIELNKMEVMIGPDNLPFLCVKIESREHILPALKIFLKKDRWAQ
;
A
#
# COMPACT_ATOMS: atom_id res chain seq x y z
N LYS A 1 -1.42 -13.45 -9.34
CA LYS A 1 -0.71 -12.39 -8.61
C LYS A 1 -0.54 -11.14 -9.45
N LYS A 2 0.30 -11.12 -10.49
CA LYS A 2 0.58 -9.93 -11.34
C LYS A 2 -0.70 -9.29 -11.93
N TYR A 3 -1.65 -10.10 -12.38
CA TYR A 3 -2.91 -9.62 -12.90
C TYR A 3 -3.76 -8.90 -11.84
N LEU A 4 -3.85 -9.45 -10.63
CA LEU A 4 -4.58 -8.84 -9.51
C LEU A 4 -3.99 -7.49 -9.11
N ALA A 5 -2.65 -7.43 -8.96
CA ALA A 5 -1.95 -6.18 -8.65
C ALA A 5 -2.22 -5.11 -9.71
N ARG A 6 -2.05 -5.46 -10.98
CA ARG A 6 -2.29 -4.53 -12.10
C ARG A 6 -3.73 -4.05 -12.14
N SER A 7 -4.70 -4.95 -11.98
CA SER A 7 -6.13 -4.59 -11.98
C SER A 7 -6.47 -3.69 -10.80
N MET A 8 -5.95 -4.00 -9.61
CA MET A 8 -6.18 -3.19 -8.42
C MET A 8 -5.65 -1.76 -8.59
N LEU A 9 -4.40 -1.63 -9.03
CA LEU A 9 -3.76 -0.34 -9.26
C LEU A 9 -4.42 0.45 -10.38
N PHE A 10 -4.77 -0.20 -11.49
CA PHE A 10 -5.48 0.44 -12.60
C PHE A 10 -6.80 1.06 -12.13
N TRP A 11 -7.63 0.29 -11.44
CA TRP A 11 -8.91 0.80 -10.95
C TRP A 11 -8.74 1.86 -9.88
N LEU A 12 -7.73 1.75 -9.01
CA LEU A 12 -7.42 2.79 -8.02
C LEU A 12 -7.12 4.13 -8.71
N VAL A 13 -6.23 4.14 -9.70
CA VAL A 13 -5.88 5.34 -10.48
C VAL A 13 -7.11 5.92 -11.20
N GLU A 14 -7.90 5.08 -11.87
CA GLU A 14 -9.11 5.51 -12.57
C GLU A 14 -10.15 6.13 -11.62
N PHE A 15 -10.34 5.54 -10.43
CA PHE A 15 -11.25 6.11 -9.44
C PHE A 15 -10.73 7.43 -8.87
N LEU A 16 -9.45 7.56 -8.58
CA LEU A 16 -8.87 8.80 -8.10
C LEU A 16 -9.07 9.95 -9.10
N ARG A 17 -8.79 9.70 -10.37
CA ARG A 17 -8.99 10.69 -11.45
C ARG A 17 -10.45 11.12 -11.62
N ARG A 18 -11.40 10.23 -11.30
CA ARG A 18 -12.84 10.55 -11.35
C ARG A 18 -13.35 11.26 -10.10
N LEU A 19 -12.76 10.97 -8.94
CA LEU A 19 -13.20 11.52 -7.65
C LEU A 19 -12.64 12.91 -7.39
N TYR A 20 -11.47 13.22 -7.92
CA TYR A 20 -10.77 14.48 -7.67
C TYR A 20 -10.54 15.25 -8.97
N GLN A 21 -10.82 16.57 -8.93
CA GLN A 21 -10.59 17.47 -10.07
C GLN A 21 -9.11 17.75 -10.29
N GLN A 22 -8.34 17.78 -9.20
CA GLN A 22 -6.89 17.97 -9.24
C GLN A 22 -6.24 16.81 -8.47
N VAL A 23 -5.55 15.95 -9.18
CA VAL A 23 -4.82 14.82 -8.61
C VAL A 23 -3.46 14.70 -9.30
N GLU A 24 -2.41 14.69 -8.49
CA GLU A 24 -1.05 14.33 -8.92
C GLU A 24 -0.77 12.91 -8.48
N ILE A 25 -0.33 12.06 -9.39
CA ILE A 25 -0.01 10.67 -9.11
C ILE A 25 1.46 10.42 -9.45
N ARG A 26 2.20 9.88 -8.50
CA ARG A 26 3.59 9.45 -8.66
C ARG A 26 3.66 7.93 -8.55
N PHE A 27 4.30 7.31 -9.51
CA PHE A 27 4.47 5.87 -9.56
C PHE A 27 5.87 5.49 -9.11
N ILE A 28 5.94 4.61 -8.11
CA ILE A 28 7.20 4.08 -7.59
C ILE A 28 7.19 2.57 -7.79
N ILE A 29 8.15 2.06 -8.51
CA ILE A 29 8.44 0.64 -8.55
C ILE A 29 9.59 0.35 -7.59
N HIS A 30 9.49 -0.76 -6.88
CA HIS A 30 10.54 -1.19 -5.95
C HIS A 30 10.92 -2.65 -6.22
N HIS A 31 12.19 -2.86 -6.09
CA HIS A 31 12.87 -4.11 -6.31
C HIS A 31 13.99 -4.21 -5.28
N THR A 32 15.24 -4.21 -5.71
CA THR A 32 16.40 -4.00 -4.83
C THR A 32 16.54 -2.52 -4.45
N ILE A 33 16.16 -1.62 -5.36
CA ILE A 33 16.17 -0.15 -5.17
C ILE A 33 14.88 0.40 -5.75
N ALA A 34 14.22 1.33 -5.05
CA ALA A 34 13.04 2.00 -5.55
C ALA A 34 13.37 3.12 -6.52
N ARG A 35 12.56 3.26 -7.56
CA ARG A 35 12.66 4.35 -8.53
C ARG A 35 11.30 4.91 -8.90
N ILE A 36 11.24 6.22 -9.16
CA ILE A 36 10.08 6.88 -9.73
C ILE A 36 10.07 6.59 -11.23
N VAL A 37 8.92 6.22 -11.76
CA VAL A 37 8.75 5.89 -13.17
C VAL A 37 7.52 6.56 -13.75
N PRO A 38 7.47 6.81 -15.08
CA PRO A 38 6.25 7.16 -15.77
C PRO A 38 5.16 6.10 -15.63
N GLU A 39 3.91 6.49 -15.76
CA GLU A 39 2.76 5.57 -15.66
C GLU A 39 2.85 4.41 -16.67
N GLU A 40 3.27 4.70 -17.89
CA GLU A 40 3.43 3.69 -18.95
C GLU A 40 4.40 2.58 -18.52
N ASP A 41 5.54 2.97 -17.95
CA ASP A 41 6.53 2.03 -17.45
C ASP A 41 6.01 1.26 -16.24
N PHE A 42 5.29 1.91 -15.34
CA PHE A 42 4.71 1.29 -14.15
C PHE A 42 3.75 0.15 -14.51
N PHE A 43 2.85 0.37 -15.45
CA PHE A 43 1.92 -0.66 -15.91
C PHE A 43 2.54 -1.62 -16.93
N GLY A 44 3.59 -1.20 -17.64
CA GLY A 44 4.33 -2.02 -18.61
C GLY A 44 5.28 -3.01 -17.97
N THR A 45 6.01 -2.56 -16.94
CA THR A 45 7.10 -3.31 -16.31
C THR A 45 6.62 -3.93 -15.00
N MET A 46 6.21 -5.17 -15.00
CA MET A 46 6.03 -5.92 -13.74
C MET A 46 7.28 -6.75 -13.49
N GLU A 47 8.25 -6.14 -12.85
CA GLU A 47 9.46 -6.83 -12.40
C GLU A 47 9.09 -7.79 -11.24
N SER A 48 9.73 -8.93 -11.19
CA SER A 48 9.67 -9.89 -10.09
C SER A 48 11.09 -10.17 -9.63
N GLY A 49 11.34 -10.09 -8.35
CA GLY A 49 12.66 -10.34 -7.76
C GLY A 49 12.65 -10.01 -6.29
N GLY A 50 13.75 -10.26 -5.61
CA GLY A 50 13.87 -9.97 -4.19
C GLY A 50 13.65 -8.49 -3.89
N THR A 51 12.88 -8.22 -2.85
CA THR A 51 12.33 -6.90 -2.58
C THR A 51 12.86 -6.32 -1.28
N PHE A 52 13.31 -5.06 -1.33
CA PHE A 52 13.52 -4.21 -0.18
C PHE A 52 12.45 -3.11 -0.18
N CYS A 53 11.33 -3.37 0.47
CA CYS A 53 10.17 -2.48 0.47
C CYS A 53 10.47 -1.12 1.13
N TYR A 54 11.36 -1.08 2.11
CA TYR A 54 11.77 0.18 2.76
C TYR A 54 12.27 1.23 1.77
N THR A 55 12.90 0.82 0.66
CA THR A 55 13.41 1.76 -0.36
C THR A 55 12.28 2.54 -1.04
N ALA A 56 11.08 1.93 -1.15
CA ALA A 56 9.91 2.62 -1.68
C ALA A 56 9.38 3.68 -0.69
N TYR A 57 9.38 3.38 0.60
CA TYR A 57 8.98 4.34 1.63
C TYR A 57 9.97 5.50 1.75
N GLU A 58 11.30 5.24 1.70
CA GLU A 58 12.32 6.28 1.62
C GLU A 58 12.12 7.20 0.39
N LYS A 59 11.79 6.60 -0.76
CA LYS A 59 11.53 7.35 -1.98
C LYS A 59 10.26 8.20 -1.90
N ALA A 60 9.18 7.64 -1.35
CA ALA A 60 7.93 8.36 -1.11
C ALA A 60 8.13 9.52 -0.12
N LEU A 61 8.88 9.28 0.96
CA LEU A 61 9.21 10.30 1.95
C LEU A 61 9.97 11.47 1.32
N GLY A 62 10.97 11.19 0.48
CA GLY A 62 11.71 12.22 -0.26
C GLY A 62 10.82 13.06 -1.18
N LEU A 63 9.85 12.44 -1.88
CA LEU A 63 8.86 13.17 -2.70
C LEU A 63 7.95 14.06 -1.85
N ILE A 64 7.47 13.56 -0.72
CA ILE A 64 6.62 14.31 0.20
C ILE A 64 7.35 15.54 0.72
N GLU A 65 8.61 15.38 1.12
CA GLU A 65 9.41 16.49 1.65
C GLU A 65 9.77 17.54 0.60
N SER A 66 10.01 17.13 -0.64
CA SER A 66 10.47 18.05 -1.69
C SER A 66 9.37 18.64 -2.56
N GLU A 67 8.30 17.89 -2.83
CA GLU A 67 7.29 18.27 -3.82
C GLU A 67 5.86 18.34 -3.25
N TYR A 68 5.54 17.53 -2.22
CA TYR A 68 4.15 17.35 -1.74
C TYR A 68 4.03 17.50 -0.21
N PRO A 69 4.47 18.64 0.38
CA PRO A 69 4.38 18.83 1.83
C PRO A 69 2.93 18.75 2.32
N PRO A 70 2.63 18.01 3.40
CA PRO A 70 1.28 17.80 3.92
C PRO A 70 0.52 19.09 4.33
N ASP A 71 1.23 20.17 4.62
CA ASP A 71 0.62 21.49 4.88
C ASP A 71 -0.07 22.10 3.66
N SER A 72 0.29 21.64 2.44
CA SER A 72 -0.23 22.17 1.18
C SER A 72 -0.93 21.12 0.31
N TRP A 73 -0.75 19.85 0.63
CA TRP A 73 -1.27 18.71 -0.12
C TRP A 73 -1.99 17.72 0.78
N ASN A 74 -3.08 17.16 0.28
CA ASN A 74 -3.63 15.93 0.83
C ASN A 74 -2.85 14.76 0.24
N VAL A 75 -2.04 14.12 1.06
CA VAL A 75 -1.12 13.06 0.63
C VAL A 75 -1.65 11.70 1.00
N TYR A 76 -1.76 10.83 0.03
CA TYR A 76 -2.14 9.43 0.17
C TYR A 76 -1.06 8.55 -0.43
N VAL A 77 -0.70 7.48 0.25
CA VAL A 77 0.31 6.52 -0.22
C VAL A 77 -0.32 5.14 -0.27
N TRP A 78 -0.24 4.46 -1.40
CA TRP A 78 -0.66 3.07 -1.54
C TRP A 78 0.51 2.20 -1.94
N HIS A 79 0.73 1.14 -1.18
CA HIS A 79 1.74 0.12 -1.44
C HIS A 79 1.08 -1.24 -1.65
N PHE A 80 1.41 -1.90 -2.74
CA PHE A 80 0.92 -3.24 -3.07
C PHE A 80 2.10 -4.19 -3.28
N SER A 81 2.14 -5.27 -2.51
CA SER A 81 3.15 -6.33 -2.64
C SER A 81 2.56 -7.70 -2.30
N ASP A 82 3.34 -8.75 -2.44
CA ASP A 82 2.98 -10.09 -1.96
C ASP A 82 3.39 -10.35 -0.50
N GLY A 83 3.88 -9.33 0.17
CA GLY A 83 4.33 -9.38 1.56
C GLY A 83 5.75 -9.88 1.76
N GLU A 84 6.41 -10.40 0.72
CA GLU A 84 7.80 -10.83 0.83
C GLU A 84 8.75 -9.63 0.86
N ASP A 85 9.63 -9.59 1.88
CA ASP A 85 10.61 -8.54 2.07
C ASP A 85 11.88 -9.11 2.72
N TYR A 86 13.04 -8.66 2.27
CA TYR A 86 14.32 -9.08 2.86
C TYR A 86 14.63 -8.38 4.19
N ASP A 87 14.09 -7.18 4.41
CA ASP A 87 14.28 -6.41 5.65
C ASP A 87 12.95 -5.78 6.10
N PRO A 88 11.98 -6.62 6.54
CA PRO A 88 10.65 -6.14 6.87
C PRO A 88 10.62 -5.25 8.13
N GLU A 89 11.56 -5.42 9.05
CA GLU A 89 11.70 -4.55 10.22
C GLU A 89 12.07 -3.11 9.81
N LYS A 90 13.02 -2.97 8.89
CA LYS A 90 13.37 -1.67 8.33
C LYS A 90 12.22 -1.07 7.52
N SER A 91 11.47 -1.89 6.81
CA SER A 91 10.27 -1.44 6.10
C SER A 91 9.21 -0.87 7.05
N ALA A 92 8.99 -1.49 8.22
CA ALA A 92 8.10 -0.94 9.24
C ALA A 92 8.64 0.37 9.85
N GLU A 93 9.95 0.48 10.07
CA GLU A 93 10.59 1.73 10.54
C GLU A 93 10.37 2.88 9.56
N GLU A 94 10.68 2.69 8.28
CA GLU A 94 10.53 3.72 7.25
C GLU A 94 9.05 4.09 7.01
N LEU A 95 8.15 3.12 7.07
CA LEU A 95 6.71 3.36 7.06
C LEU A 95 6.27 4.22 8.27
N GLY A 96 6.82 3.96 9.45
CA GLY A 96 6.57 4.78 10.64
C GLY A 96 6.99 6.23 10.45
N LYS A 97 8.15 6.48 9.81
CA LYS A 97 8.60 7.84 9.46
C LYS A 97 7.64 8.52 8.49
N LEU A 98 7.15 7.78 7.50
CA LEU A 98 6.17 8.27 6.52
C LEU A 98 4.85 8.68 7.20
N LEU A 99 4.32 7.84 8.09
CA LEU A 99 3.11 8.14 8.88
C LEU A 99 3.29 9.37 9.77
N ALA A 100 4.47 9.54 10.36
CA ALA A 100 4.79 10.69 11.22
C ALA A 100 4.88 12.03 10.46
N LYS A 101 4.93 12.02 9.12
CA LYS A 101 4.93 13.24 8.30
C LYS A 101 3.56 13.90 8.17
N GLY A 102 2.50 13.29 8.71
CA GLY A 102 1.15 13.86 8.64
C GLY A 102 0.45 13.60 7.31
N VAL A 103 0.77 12.50 6.63
CA VAL A 103 0.02 12.05 5.45
C VAL A 103 -1.42 11.70 5.83
N ASN A 104 -2.37 11.88 4.90
CA ASN A 104 -3.78 11.62 5.16
C ASN A 104 -4.08 10.13 5.30
N MET A 105 -3.36 9.27 4.58
CA MET A 105 -3.48 7.82 4.72
C MET A 105 -2.29 7.11 4.06
N VAL A 106 -1.86 6.00 4.69
CA VAL A 106 -1.09 4.95 4.03
C VAL A 106 -1.96 3.71 3.91
N GLY A 107 -2.11 3.18 2.70
CA GLY A 107 -2.80 1.94 2.40
C GLY A 107 -1.82 0.86 1.96
N TYR A 108 -1.87 -0.30 2.62
CA TYR A 108 -1.11 -1.48 2.21
C TYR A 108 -2.05 -2.57 1.70
N GLY A 109 -1.85 -3.02 0.47
CA GLY A 109 -2.57 -4.14 -0.13
C GLY A 109 -1.67 -5.36 -0.28
N GLU A 110 -1.88 -6.40 0.52
CA GLU A 110 -1.17 -7.66 0.36
C GLU A 110 -1.87 -8.53 -0.69
N ILE A 111 -1.18 -8.82 -1.79
CA ILE A 111 -1.71 -9.60 -2.93
C ILE A 111 -1.15 -11.01 -2.89
N LYS A 112 -1.93 -11.91 -2.31
CA LYS A 112 -1.60 -13.34 -2.19
C LYS A 112 -2.77 -14.19 -2.68
N PRO A 113 -2.88 -14.49 -4.00
CA PRO A 113 -3.90 -15.39 -4.52
C PRO A 113 -3.82 -16.77 -3.85
N GLU A 114 -4.93 -17.32 -3.40
CA GLU A 114 -4.99 -18.64 -2.75
C GLU A 114 -4.38 -19.76 -3.60
N GLU A 115 -4.53 -19.68 -4.92
CA GLU A 115 -3.99 -20.66 -5.87
C GLU A 115 -2.45 -20.71 -5.85
N GLU A 116 -1.79 -19.59 -5.59
CA GLU A 116 -0.32 -19.49 -5.55
C GLU A 116 0.24 -19.69 -4.13
N TYR A 117 -0.57 -19.42 -3.10
CA TYR A 117 -0.16 -19.45 -1.68
C TYR A 117 -1.16 -20.26 -0.84
N PRO A 118 -1.08 -21.60 -0.85
CA PRO A 118 -1.96 -22.44 -0.03
C PRO A 118 -1.87 -22.11 1.47
N ALA A 119 -2.95 -22.32 2.19
CA ALA A 119 -3.01 -22.10 3.63
C ALA A 119 -1.86 -22.83 4.36
N GLY A 120 -1.10 -22.10 5.17
CA GLY A 120 0.06 -22.62 5.92
C GLY A 120 1.42 -22.35 5.26
N SER A 121 1.49 -21.82 4.04
CA SER A 121 2.75 -21.44 3.39
C SER A 121 3.27 -20.05 3.81
N ARG A 122 2.55 -19.32 4.66
CA ARG A 122 2.88 -17.96 5.08
C ARG A 122 4.13 -17.96 5.96
N GLN A 123 5.12 -17.15 5.58
CA GLN A 123 6.29 -16.93 6.43
C GLN A 123 5.92 -16.03 7.61
N SER A 124 6.48 -16.35 8.78
CA SER A 124 6.26 -15.57 10.01
C SER A 124 6.83 -14.14 9.95
N ARG A 125 7.66 -13.86 8.96
CA ARG A 125 8.35 -12.57 8.75
C ARG A 125 7.89 -11.85 7.46
N ASP A 126 6.65 -12.04 7.05
CA ASP A 126 6.07 -11.23 5.98
C ASP A 126 5.66 -9.82 6.49
N LEU A 127 5.46 -8.89 5.57
CA LEU A 127 5.10 -7.51 5.90
C LEU A 127 3.80 -7.42 6.71
N TRP A 128 2.83 -8.29 6.45
CA TRP A 128 1.58 -8.30 7.21
C TRP A 128 1.80 -8.51 8.70
N ASN A 129 2.58 -9.53 9.05
CA ASN A 129 2.87 -9.84 10.44
C ASN A 129 3.77 -8.78 11.10
N ILE A 130 4.73 -8.24 10.37
CA ILE A 130 5.58 -7.16 10.88
C ILE A 130 4.76 -5.91 11.15
N PHE A 131 3.89 -5.49 10.24
CA PHE A 131 3.02 -4.31 10.45
C PHE A 131 2.07 -4.52 11.62
N LYS A 132 1.46 -5.72 11.74
CA LYS A 132 0.63 -6.10 12.88
C LYS A 132 1.36 -5.95 14.23
N ASN A 133 2.63 -6.33 14.27
CA ASN A 133 3.43 -6.30 15.50
C ASN A 133 4.04 -4.92 15.78
N SER A 134 4.28 -4.11 14.75
CA SER A 134 4.94 -2.79 14.85
C SER A 134 3.97 -1.64 15.10
N PHE A 135 2.70 -1.80 14.73
CA PHE A 135 1.69 -0.74 14.82
C PHE A 135 0.46 -1.21 15.61
N PRO A 136 -0.25 -0.31 16.32
CA PRO A 136 -1.45 -0.65 17.08
C PRO A 136 -2.67 -0.86 16.17
N LEU A 137 -2.59 -1.87 15.28
CA LEU A 137 -3.61 -2.16 14.28
C LEU A 137 -4.68 -3.10 14.87
N LYS A 138 -5.93 -2.81 14.56
CA LYS A 138 -7.07 -3.68 14.85
C LYS A 138 -7.37 -4.55 13.64
N GLU A 139 -7.34 -5.86 13.83
CA GLU A 139 -7.78 -6.82 12.81
C GLU A 139 -9.30 -6.95 12.81
N ILE A 140 -9.87 -6.94 11.63
CA ILE A 140 -11.29 -7.19 11.38
C ILE A 140 -11.45 -7.97 10.09
N GLU A 141 -12.61 -8.59 9.91
CA GLU A 141 -13.02 -9.17 8.65
C GLU A 141 -14.07 -8.27 7.99
N LEU A 142 -13.84 -7.85 6.75
CA LEU A 142 -14.79 -7.09 5.93
C LEU A 142 -14.94 -7.73 4.56
N ASN A 143 -16.16 -8.06 4.17
CA ASN A 143 -16.45 -8.70 2.88
C ASN A 143 -15.57 -9.94 2.60
N LYS A 144 -15.38 -10.78 3.62
CA LYS A 144 -14.53 -11.98 3.58
C LYS A 144 -13.03 -11.68 3.35
N MET A 145 -12.60 -10.46 3.57
CA MET A 145 -11.18 -10.06 3.50
C MET A 145 -10.64 -9.78 4.89
N GLU A 146 -9.41 -10.17 5.13
CA GLU A 146 -8.67 -9.73 6.31
C GLU A 146 -8.24 -8.26 6.12
N VAL A 147 -8.56 -7.43 7.12
CA VAL A 147 -8.27 -6.00 7.12
C VAL A 147 -7.65 -5.62 8.47
N MET A 148 -6.61 -4.80 8.45
CA MET A 148 -6.07 -4.17 9.65
C MET A 148 -6.24 -2.66 9.56
N ILE A 149 -6.70 -2.04 10.65
CA ILE A 149 -7.01 -0.61 10.70
C ILE A 149 -6.32 0.02 11.89
N GLY A 150 -5.58 1.09 11.66
CA GLY A 150 -5.01 1.94 12.70
C GLY A 150 -6.08 2.73 13.45
N PRO A 151 -5.79 3.16 14.69
CA PRO A 151 -6.64 4.09 15.44
C PRO A 151 -6.71 5.46 14.74
N ASP A 152 -7.58 6.36 15.23
CA ASP A 152 -7.85 7.67 14.61
C ASP A 152 -6.62 8.53 14.37
N ASN A 153 -5.61 8.42 15.24
CA ASN A 153 -4.35 9.15 15.11
C ASN A 153 -3.26 8.43 14.30
N LEU A 154 -3.58 7.26 13.73
CA LEU A 154 -2.65 6.49 12.88
C LEU A 154 -3.36 6.10 11.58
N PRO A 155 -3.28 6.94 10.52
CA PRO A 155 -3.99 6.71 9.27
C PRO A 155 -3.33 5.61 8.42
N PHE A 156 -3.29 4.39 8.97
CA PHE A 156 -2.74 3.21 8.31
C PHE A 156 -3.78 2.11 8.16
N LEU A 157 -3.90 1.58 6.97
CA LEU A 157 -4.89 0.59 6.58
C LEU A 157 -4.24 -0.52 5.76
N CYS A 158 -4.46 -1.77 6.14
CA CYS A 158 -3.99 -2.93 5.38
C CYS A 158 -5.17 -3.80 4.93
N VAL A 159 -5.11 -4.35 3.72
CA VAL A 159 -6.14 -5.22 3.15
C VAL A 159 -5.48 -6.39 2.44
N LYS A 160 -5.92 -7.64 2.71
CA LYS A 160 -5.53 -8.81 1.92
C LYS A 160 -6.41 -8.96 0.69
N ILE A 161 -5.78 -9.17 -0.46
CA ILE A 161 -6.43 -9.29 -1.78
C ILE A 161 -6.03 -10.64 -2.37
N GLU A 162 -6.92 -11.61 -2.28
CA GLU A 162 -6.66 -13.00 -2.65
C GLU A 162 -7.35 -13.42 -3.95
N SER A 163 -8.37 -12.68 -4.37
CA SER A 163 -9.15 -12.97 -5.57
C SER A 163 -9.61 -11.71 -6.31
N ARG A 164 -10.19 -11.89 -7.49
CA ARG A 164 -10.75 -10.77 -8.29
C ARG A 164 -11.95 -10.12 -7.60
N GLU A 165 -12.74 -10.90 -6.89
CA GLU A 165 -13.91 -10.43 -6.13
C GLU A 165 -13.52 -9.46 -5.03
N HIS A 166 -12.27 -9.54 -4.54
CA HIS A 166 -11.74 -8.64 -3.53
C HIS A 166 -11.38 -7.24 -4.07
N ILE A 167 -11.19 -7.05 -5.38
CA ILE A 167 -10.74 -5.76 -5.96
C ILE A 167 -11.70 -4.62 -5.61
N LEU A 168 -12.97 -4.74 -5.97
CA LEU A 168 -13.95 -3.65 -5.72
C LEU A 168 -14.21 -3.39 -4.24
N PRO A 169 -14.40 -4.39 -3.38
CA PRO A 169 -14.47 -4.18 -1.93
C PRO A 169 -13.21 -3.52 -1.35
N ALA A 170 -12.01 -3.93 -1.75
CA ALA A 170 -10.76 -3.34 -1.28
C ALA A 170 -10.64 -1.86 -1.69
N LEU A 171 -11.01 -1.51 -2.93
CA LEU A 171 -11.07 -0.12 -3.39
C LEU A 171 -12.03 0.72 -2.53
N LYS A 172 -13.23 0.20 -2.22
CA LYS A 172 -14.19 0.88 -1.33
C LYS A 172 -13.62 1.11 0.07
N ILE A 173 -12.84 0.15 0.58
CA ILE A 173 -12.18 0.27 1.87
C ILE A 173 -11.09 1.34 1.81
N PHE A 174 -10.23 1.35 0.79
CA PHE A 174 -9.16 2.32 0.63
C PHE A 174 -9.65 3.75 0.33
N LEU A 175 -10.75 3.90 -0.39
CA LEU A 175 -11.28 5.20 -0.83
C LEU A 175 -12.38 5.77 0.08
N LYS A 176 -12.64 5.15 1.23
CA LYS A 176 -13.65 5.65 2.18
C LYS A 176 -13.18 6.96 2.82
N LYS A 177 -13.83 8.09 2.45
CA LYS A 177 -13.42 9.45 2.80
C LYS A 177 -13.46 9.79 4.30
N ASP A 178 -14.35 9.20 5.08
CA ASP A 178 -14.69 9.69 6.44
C ASP A 178 -13.92 8.98 7.56
N ARG A 179 -12.93 8.15 7.25
CA ARG A 179 -12.27 7.33 8.28
C ARG A 179 -11.32 8.12 9.16
N TRP A 180 -10.62 9.10 8.57
CA TRP A 180 -9.68 10.01 9.24
C TRP A 180 -9.92 11.47 8.80
N ALA A 181 -11.16 11.82 8.41
CA ALA A 181 -11.53 13.20 8.16
C ALA A 181 -11.54 13.95 9.48
N GLN A 182 -10.65 14.93 9.62
CA GLN A 182 -10.68 15.96 10.65
C GLN A 182 -11.51 17.13 10.16
#